data_fa27980434836e380ac7843170c12bc6
#
_entry.id   fa27980434836e380ac7843170c12bc6
#
_cell.length_a   1.000
_cell.length_b   1.000
_cell.length_c   1.000
_cell.angle_alpha   90.00
_cell.angle_beta   90.00
_cell.angle_gamma   90.00
#
_symmetry.space_group_name_H-M   'P 1'
#
loop_
_entity.id
_entity.type
_entity.pdbx_description
1 polymer ?
#
loop_
_entity_poly.entity_id
_entity_poly.type
_entity_poly.pdbx_seq_one_letter_code
_entity_poly.pdbx_strand_id
1 'polypeptide(L)'
;MNTTRTAAAPAVRLGLRENWLQFTLLVVVNVCVGGLVGLERTTVPLIGARVFGLTSDLAVFSFIIAFGVTKALTNLAAGALTARYRRKQLLVTGWLIGIPVPFALAWAPSWGWIVAANVLLGLNQGLTWSMTVNMKIDLVGPARRGLATGLNEAAGYTAVGTTALITGYLATAYGLRPVPELIGVVFVAAGLALSLVVRDTAAHVALELAQHTGPLATDEDTGLKATFARASWHDRSLRGASQAGLVNNLNDGLTWGVFPLLFTDHGLGLAAVGLIKGLYPILWGLGQTYTGHLSDRIGRKPLIVYGMLVQAVGFVLALALLGRPLLAGVLSAVFLGIGTAMVYPALIASVSDHAHPAWRASALGTYRFWRDIGYAAGALVAGILADAFGLNATVIAAAVLTAASAFFAARWITEHRA
;
A
#
# COMPACT_ATOMS: atom_id res chain seq x y z
N MET A 1 -26.46 -31.46 44.53
CA MET A 1 -25.17 -30.94 44.16
C MET A 1 -25.10 -30.90 42.60
N ASN A 2 -25.48 -29.78 42.02
CA ASN A 2 -25.42 -29.58 40.57
C ASN A 2 -24.12 -28.83 40.26
N THR A 3 -23.11 -29.56 39.83
CA THR A 3 -21.89 -28.96 39.27
C THR A 3 -22.17 -28.51 37.87
N THR A 4 -22.52 -27.25 37.68
CA THR A 4 -22.49 -26.58 36.39
C THR A 4 -21.07 -26.61 35.87
N ARG A 5 -20.78 -27.51 34.91
CA ARG A 5 -19.61 -27.48 34.07
C ARG A 5 -19.62 -26.16 33.30
N THR A 6 -18.91 -25.15 33.80
CA THR A 6 -18.49 -24.03 33.00
C THR A 6 -17.68 -24.58 31.83
N ALA A 7 -18.25 -24.51 30.62
CA ALA A 7 -17.51 -24.82 29.40
C ALA A 7 -16.27 -23.93 29.36
N ALA A 8 -15.09 -24.56 29.49
CA ALA A 8 -13.82 -23.84 29.37
C ALA A 8 -13.80 -23.16 28.01
N ALA A 9 -13.57 -21.84 28.00
CA ALA A 9 -13.40 -21.10 26.75
C ALA A 9 -12.35 -21.82 25.91
N PRO A 10 -12.56 -21.97 24.59
CA PRO A 10 -11.64 -22.70 23.74
C PRO A 10 -10.24 -22.10 23.86
N ALA A 11 -9.28 -22.92 24.23
CA ALA A 11 -7.89 -22.50 24.43
C ALA A 11 -7.36 -21.85 23.14
N VAL A 12 -6.97 -20.57 23.22
CA VAL A 12 -6.38 -19.82 22.11
C VAL A 12 -5.11 -20.54 21.67
N ARG A 13 -4.94 -20.72 20.35
CA ARG A 13 -3.75 -21.35 19.75
C ARG A 13 -3.21 -20.47 18.64
N LEU A 14 -1.89 -20.35 18.55
CA LEU A 14 -1.22 -19.71 17.41
C LEU A 14 -1.09 -20.73 16.27
N GLY A 15 -1.19 -20.24 15.05
CA GLY A 15 -1.00 -21.05 13.85
C GLY A 15 -2.01 -20.75 12.77
N LEU A 16 -1.57 -20.89 11.51
CA LEU A 16 -2.44 -20.65 10.34
C LEU A 16 -3.54 -21.71 10.25
N ARG A 17 -3.20 -22.97 10.55
CA ARG A 17 -4.14 -24.10 10.46
C ARG A 17 -5.22 -24.02 11.53
N GLU A 18 -4.84 -23.60 12.72
CA GLU A 18 -5.70 -23.44 13.88
C GLU A 18 -6.66 -22.27 13.72
N ASN A 19 -6.24 -21.24 12.98
CA ASN A 19 -6.99 -19.99 12.80
C ASN A 19 -7.39 -19.72 11.33
N TRP A 20 -7.40 -20.75 10.48
CA TRP A 20 -7.56 -20.60 9.03
C TRP A 20 -8.81 -19.81 8.64
N LEU A 21 -9.95 -20.06 9.30
CA LEU A 21 -11.22 -19.38 9.01
C LEU A 21 -11.13 -17.88 9.30
N GLN A 22 -10.58 -17.53 10.46
CA GLN A 22 -10.39 -16.14 10.89
C GLN A 22 -9.35 -15.44 9.99
N PHE A 23 -8.30 -16.14 9.62
CA PHE A 23 -7.28 -15.64 8.71
C PHE A 23 -7.86 -15.36 7.32
N THR A 24 -8.61 -16.29 6.75
CA THR A 24 -9.28 -16.13 5.44
C THR A 24 -10.27 -14.98 5.46
N LEU A 25 -11.06 -14.86 6.53
CA LEU A 25 -11.97 -13.73 6.72
C LEU A 25 -11.23 -12.38 6.65
N LEU A 26 -10.09 -12.26 7.34
CA LEU A 26 -9.25 -11.07 7.28
C LEU A 26 -8.60 -10.84 5.90
N VAL A 27 -8.34 -11.91 5.13
CA VAL A 27 -7.89 -11.78 3.73
C VAL A 27 -9.00 -11.17 2.88
N VAL A 28 -10.24 -11.64 3.02
CA VAL A 28 -11.39 -11.09 2.28
C VAL A 28 -11.67 -9.64 2.70
N VAL A 29 -11.57 -9.32 4.00
CA VAL A 29 -11.64 -7.91 4.46
C VAL A 29 -10.58 -7.08 3.74
N ASN A 30 -9.35 -7.58 3.60
CA ASN A 30 -8.28 -6.84 2.91
C ASN A 30 -8.51 -6.69 1.40
N VAL A 31 -9.20 -7.63 0.76
CA VAL A 31 -9.69 -7.47 -0.62
C VAL A 31 -10.62 -6.25 -0.72
N CYS A 32 -11.54 -6.08 0.23
CA CYS A 32 -12.41 -4.90 0.27
C CYS A 32 -11.61 -3.61 0.51
N VAL A 33 -10.58 -3.66 1.37
CA VAL A 33 -9.68 -2.51 1.61
C VAL A 33 -8.96 -2.10 0.33
N GLY A 34 -8.37 -3.06 -0.39
CA GLY A 34 -7.71 -2.81 -1.67
C GLY A 34 -8.69 -2.34 -2.75
N GLY A 35 -9.88 -2.96 -2.81
CA GLY A 35 -10.93 -2.56 -3.75
C GLY A 35 -11.32 -1.10 -3.61
N LEU A 36 -11.44 -0.59 -2.40
CA LEU A 36 -11.80 0.81 -2.16
C LEU A 36 -10.74 1.80 -2.68
N VAL A 37 -9.44 1.48 -2.59
CA VAL A 37 -8.37 2.29 -3.22
C VAL A 37 -8.37 2.14 -4.74
N GLY A 38 -8.69 0.95 -5.23
CA GLY A 38 -8.71 0.65 -6.67
C GLY A 38 -9.71 1.49 -7.45
N LEU A 39 -10.81 1.95 -6.81
CA LEU A 39 -11.83 2.82 -7.43
C LEU A 39 -11.24 4.01 -8.14
N GLU A 40 -10.30 4.68 -7.51
CA GLU A 40 -9.79 5.99 -7.93
C GLU A 40 -8.65 5.91 -8.94
N ARG A 41 -8.08 4.71 -9.14
CA ARG A 41 -6.85 4.54 -9.94
C ARG A 41 -7.00 4.91 -11.40
N THR A 42 -8.21 4.78 -11.97
CA THR A 42 -8.48 5.06 -13.37
C THR A 42 -9.28 6.34 -13.54
N THR A 43 -10.28 6.58 -12.70
CA THR A 43 -11.33 7.58 -12.92
C THR A 43 -11.00 8.95 -12.34
N VAL A 44 -10.49 9.05 -11.11
CA VAL A 44 -10.39 10.32 -10.38
C VAL A 44 -9.47 11.34 -11.04
N PRO A 45 -8.28 11.03 -11.58
CA PRO A 45 -7.49 12.01 -12.34
C PRO A 45 -8.26 12.59 -13.54
N LEU A 46 -9.00 11.73 -14.24
CA LEU A 46 -9.81 12.12 -15.39
C LEU A 46 -11.07 12.93 -14.99
N ILE A 47 -11.64 12.65 -13.81
CA ILE A 47 -12.71 13.47 -13.22
C ILE A 47 -12.19 14.90 -12.96
N GLY A 48 -11.00 15.02 -12.39
CA GLY A 48 -10.38 16.34 -12.18
C GLY A 48 -10.23 17.15 -13.46
N ALA A 49 -9.61 16.54 -14.47
CA ALA A 49 -9.37 17.21 -15.74
C ALA A 49 -10.65 17.44 -16.57
N ARG A 50 -11.53 16.43 -16.71
CA ARG A 50 -12.64 16.47 -17.69
C ARG A 50 -13.97 16.91 -17.10
N VAL A 51 -14.25 16.62 -15.81
CA VAL A 51 -15.52 16.96 -15.17
C VAL A 51 -15.41 18.28 -14.44
N PHE A 52 -14.31 18.52 -13.71
CA PHE A 52 -14.07 19.76 -12.98
C PHE A 52 -13.28 20.80 -13.79
N GLY A 53 -12.74 20.44 -14.96
CA GLY A 53 -12.03 21.37 -15.83
C GLY A 53 -10.74 21.92 -15.23
N LEU A 54 -10.08 21.16 -14.35
CA LEU A 54 -8.83 21.60 -13.75
C LEU A 54 -7.72 21.60 -14.81
N THR A 55 -7.03 22.71 -14.94
CA THR A 55 -5.95 22.91 -15.92
C THR A 55 -4.57 22.67 -15.32
N SER A 56 -4.43 22.71 -13.99
CA SER A 56 -3.20 22.39 -13.28
C SER A 56 -3.19 20.93 -12.88
N ASP A 57 -2.16 20.19 -13.32
CA ASP A 57 -1.93 18.80 -12.93
C ASP A 57 -1.67 18.66 -11.42
N LEU A 58 -1.01 19.65 -10.82
CA LEU A 58 -0.84 19.71 -9.37
C LEU A 58 -2.19 19.78 -8.65
N ALA A 59 -3.13 20.58 -9.17
CA ALA A 59 -4.47 20.65 -8.63
C ALA A 59 -5.20 19.30 -8.80
N VAL A 60 -5.07 18.67 -9.96
CA VAL A 60 -5.63 17.32 -10.20
C VAL A 60 -5.06 16.30 -9.23
N PHE A 61 -3.74 16.32 -8.96
CA PHE A 61 -3.09 15.32 -8.09
C PHE A 61 -3.22 15.61 -6.59
N SER A 62 -3.84 16.72 -6.20
CA SER A 62 -4.01 17.12 -4.79
C SER A 62 -4.73 16.05 -3.95
N PHE A 63 -5.61 15.24 -4.54
CA PHE A 63 -6.28 14.14 -3.85
C PHE A 63 -5.31 13.03 -3.43
N ILE A 64 -4.29 12.73 -4.27
CA ILE A 64 -3.25 11.72 -3.96
C ILE A 64 -2.35 12.23 -2.83
N ILE A 65 -2.05 13.54 -2.83
CA ILE A 65 -1.27 14.19 -1.76
C ILE A 65 -2.03 14.07 -0.44
N ALA A 66 -3.31 14.43 -0.43
CA ALA A 66 -4.17 14.32 0.75
C ALA A 66 -4.26 12.87 1.28
N PHE A 67 -4.50 11.91 0.39
CA PHE A 67 -4.50 10.50 0.70
C PHE A 67 -3.17 10.02 1.29
N GLY A 68 -2.06 10.31 0.62
CA GLY A 68 -0.73 9.82 1.00
C GLY A 68 -0.27 10.35 2.36
N VAL A 69 -0.42 11.67 2.60
CA VAL A 69 -0.09 12.30 3.88
C VAL A 69 -0.93 11.71 5.00
N THR A 70 -2.24 11.65 4.80
CA THR A 70 -3.16 11.16 5.84
C THR A 70 -2.91 9.69 6.15
N LYS A 71 -2.69 8.85 5.13
CA LYS A 71 -2.37 7.43 5.30
C LYS A 71 -1.06 7.23 6.05
N ALA A 72 -0.01 7.98 5.69
CA ALA A 72 1.29 7.90 6.34
C ALA A 72 1.22 8.24 7.83
N LEU A 73 0.57 9.36 8.18
CA LEU A 73 0.37 9.78 9.56
C LEU A 73 -0.49 8.78 10.34
N THR A 74 -1.56 8.27 9.72
CA THR A 74 -2.44 7.27 10.34
C THR A 74 -1.71 5.96 10.60
N ASN A 75 -0.87 5.49 9.67
CA ASN A 75 -0.05 4.29 9.86
C ASN A 75 0.95 4.45 11.01
N LEU A 76 1.59 5.62 11.11
CA LEU A 76 2.50 5.92 12.22
C LEU A 76 1.75 5.92 13.57
N ALA A 77 0.54 6.49 13.61
CA ALA A 77 -0.30 6.53 14.80
C ALA A 77 -0.93 5.17 15.15
N ALA A 78 -1.20 4.32 14.15
CA ALA A 78 -1.92 3.05 14.34
C ALA A 78 -1.23 2.13 15.36
N GLY A 79 0.10 2.09 15.39
CA GLY A 79 0.87 1.34 16.38
C GLY A 79 0.58 1.82 17.82
N ALA A 80 0.62 3.13 18.05
CA ALA A 80 0.31 3.71 19.37
C ALA A 80 -1.15 3.50 19.77
N LEU A 81 -2.06 3.56 18.81
CA LEU A 81 -3.49 3.33 19.06
C LEU A 81 -3.78 1.89 19.51
N THR A 82 -3.03 0.88 19.04
CA THR A 82 -3.20 -0.51 19.49
C THR A 82 -2.84 -0.74 20.97
N ALA A 83 -2.12 0.17 21.58
CA ALA A 83 -1.86 0.13 23.04
C ALA A 83 -3.08 0.51 23.87
N ARG A 84 -4.03 1.29 23.31
CA ARG A 84 -5.21 1.80 24.01
C ARG A 84 -6.52 1.16 23.55
N TYR A 85 -6.59 0.73 22.30
CA TYR A 85 -7.79 0.21 21.66
C TYR A 85 -7.54 -1.20 21.11
N ARG A 86 -8.58 -2.03 21.10
CA ARG A 86 -8.53 -3.36 20.51
C ARG A 86 -8.41 -3.26 18.99
N ARG A 87 -7.67 -4.19 18.37
CA ARG A 87 -7.45 -4.21 16.92
C ARG A 87 -8.76 -4.24 16.13
N LYS A 88 -9.76 -5.00 16.59
CA LYS A 88 -11.09 -5.04 15.99
C LYS A 88 -11.79 -3.67 16.03
N GLN A 89 -11.68 -2.94 17.13
CA GLN A 89 -12.28 -1.61 17.25
C GLN A 89 -11.69 -0.65 16.21
N LEU A 90 -10.36 -0.63 16.06
CA LEU A 90 -9.67 0.20 15.07
C LEU A 90 -10.04 -0.20 13.63
N LEU A 91 -10.17 -1.50 13.35
CA LEU A 91 -10.60 -2.02 12.05
C LEU A 91 -12.02 -1.53 11.71
N VAL A 92 -12.97 -1.67 12.63
CA VAL A 92 -14.36 -1.22 12.45
C VAL A 92 -14.43 0.31 12.32
N THR A 93 -13.70 1.05 13.16
CA THR A 93 -13.62 2.52 13.07
C THR A 93 -13.11 2.96 11.70
N GLY A 94 -12.09 2.28 11.18
CA GLY A 94 -11.59 2.56 9.83
C GLY A 94 -12.68 2.40 8.75
N TRP A 95 -13.51 1.35 8.83
CA TRP A 95 -14.63 1.17 7.91
C TRP A 95 -15.72 2.22 8.06
N LEU A 96 -16.07 2.62 9.29
CA LEU A 96 -17.05 3.69 9.55
C LEU A 96 -16.60 5.02 8.92
N ILE A 97 -15.30 5.35 9.02
CA ILE A 97 -14.71 6.53 8.36
C ILE A 97 -14.78 6.40 6.83
N GLY A 98 -14.69 5.18 6.30
CA GLY A 98 -14.76 4.90 4.86
C GLY A 98 -16.16 5.03 4.25
N ILE A 99 -17.25 5.00 5.06
CA ILE A 99 -18.64 5.04 4.54
C ILE A 99 -18.91 6.21 3.58
N PRO A 100 -18.56 7.46 3.87
CA PRO A 100 -18.88 8.59 3.00
C PRO A 100 -18.03 8.63 1.72
N VAL A 101 -16.92 7.90 1.64
CA VAL A 101 -15.96 8.01 0.53
C VAL A 101 -16.60 7.75 -0.84
N PRO A 102 -17.24 6.61 -1.13
CA PRO A 102 -17.81 6.35 -2.46
C PRO A 102 -18.92 7.33 -2.83
N PHE A 103 -19.68 7.80 -1.86
CA PHE A 103 -20.73 8.80 -2.09
C PHE A 103 -20.15 10.17 -2.42
N ALA A 104 -19.12 10.60 -1.69
CA ALA A 104 -18.43 11.84 -1.95
C ALA A 104 -17.77 11.85 -3.34
N LEU A 105 -17.17 10.74 -3.76
CA LEU A 105 -16.60 10.59 -5.10
C LEU A 105 -17.68 10.64 -6.19
N ALA A 106 -18.78 9.89 -6.00
CA ALA A 106 -19.86 9.79 -6.98
C ALA A 106 -20.58 11.13 -7.23
N TRP A 107 -20.84 11.91 -6.17
CA TRP A 107 -21.65 13.11 -6.22
C TRP A 107 -20.96 14.40 -5.75
N ALA A 108 -19.63 14.44 -5.72
CA ALA A 108 -18.88 15.63 -5.37
C ALA A 108 -19.36 16.87 -6.16
N PRO A 109 -19.80 17.94 -5.49
CA PRO A 109 -20.18 19.19 -6.17
C PRO A 109 -18.97 20.03 -6.60
N SER A 110 -17.79 19.78 -6.00
CA SER A 110 -16.55 20.45 -6.32
C SER A 110 -15.34 19.55 -6.06
N TRP A 111 -14.18 19.93 -6.61
CA TRP A 111 -12.94 19.17 -6.41
C TRP A 111 -12.52 19.06 -4.94
N GLY A 112 -12.80 20.07 -4.12
CA GLY A 112 -12.51 20.03 -2.68
C GLY A 112 -13.19 18.86 -1.97
N TRP A 113 -14.36 18.39 -2.41
CA TRP A 113 -15.02 17.21 -1.88
C TRP A 113 -14.28 15.92 -2.23
N ILE A 114 -13.69 15.84 -3.44
CA ILE A 114 -12.83 14.72 -3.83
C ILE A 114 -11.59 14.67 -2.93
N VAL A 115 -10.94 15.81 -2.69
CA VAL A 115 -9.78 15.90 -1.78
C VAL A 115 -10.17 15.52 -0.35
N ALA A 116 -11.32 16.00 0.16
CA ALA A 116 -11.82 15.62 1.49
C ALA A 116 -12.14 14.12 1.59
N ALA A 117 -12.74 13.52 0.54
CA ALA A 117 -12.98 12.09 0.46
C ALA A 117 -11.65 11.30 0.56
N ASN A 118 -10.58 11.82 -0.03
CA ASN A 118 -9.26 11.21 0.01
C ASN A 118 -8.54 11.34 1.36
N VAL A 119 -8.82 12.39 2.14
CA VAL A 119 -8.44 12.44 3.56
C VAL A 119 -9.12 11.31 4.33
N LEU A 120 -10.44 11.11 4.15
CA LEU A 120 -11.17 10.03 4.79
C LEU A 120 -10.70 8.65 4.32
N LEU A 121 -10.39 8.50 3.02
CA LEU A 121 -9.82 7.27 2.46
C LEU A 121 -8.44 6.99 3.05
N GLY A 122 -7.61 7.99 3.24
CA GLY A 122 -6.30 7.86 3.89
C GLY A 122 -6.40 7.36 5.34
N LEU A 123 -7.34 7.93 6.12
CA LEU A 123 -7.67 7.46 7.49
C LEU A 123 -8.18 6.02 7.47
N ASN A 124 -9.15 5.71 6.60
CA ASN A 124 -9.67 4.36 6.42
C ASN A 124 -8.55 3.37 6.12
N GLN A 125 -7.72 3.65 5.13
CA GLN A 125 -6.64 2.78 4.69
C GLN A 125 -5.56 2.59 5.75
N GLY A 126 -5.16 3.66 6.44
CA GLY A 126 -4.19 3.60 7.52
C GLY A 126 -4.65 2.71 8.67
N LEU A 127 -5.93 2.74 9.03
CA LEU A 127 -6.50 1.88 10.08
C LEU A 127 -6.76 0.46 9.56
N THR A 128 -7.54 0.29 8.49
CA THR A 128 -8.01 -1.02 8.05
C THR A 128 -6.88 -1.89 7.51
N TRP A 129 -5.98 -1.36 6.67
CA TRP A 129 -4.85 -2.11 6.15
C TRP A 129 -3.90 -2.53 7.28
N SER A 130 -3.56 -1.61 8.19
CA SER A 130 -2.69 -1.93 9.32
C SER A 130 -3.30 -2.98 10.23
N MET A 131 -4.60 -2.90 10.52
CA MET A 131 -5.26 -3.87 11.40
C MET A 131 -5.38 -5.25 10.74
N THR A 132 -5.69 -5.33 9.44
CA THR A 132 -5.74 -6.63 8.75
C THR A 132 -4.38 -7.33 8.72
N VAL A 133 -3.28 -6.57 8.59
CA VAL A 133 -1.90 -7.12 8.70
C VAL A 133 -1.63 -7.59 10.11
N ASN A 134 -1.83 -6.71 11.11
CA ASN A 134 -1.49 -7.01 12.50
C ASN A 134 -2.27 -8.22 13.02
N MET A 135 -3.58 -8.27 12.77
CA MET A 135 -4.42 -9.38 13.23
C MET A 135 -4.01 -10.72 12.59
N LYS A 136 -3.60 -10.74 11.30
CA LYS A 136 -3.10 -11.97 10.68
C LYS A 136 -1.76 -12.42 11.27
N ILE A 137 -0.88 -11.48 11.57
CA ILE A 137 0.39 -11.76 12.25
C ILE A 137 0.13 -12.36 13.64
N ASP A 138 -0.80 -11.77 14.41
CA ASP A 138 -1.18 -12.27 15.73
C ASP A 138 -1.71 -13.71 15.69
N LEU A 139 -2.52 -14.05 14.67
CA LEU A 139 -3.12 -15.38 14.51
C LEU A 139 -2.08 -16.47 14.21
N VAL A 140 -1.07 -16.15 13.38
CA VAL A 140 -0.11 -17.16 12.91
C VAL A 140 1.12 -17.30 13.82
N GLY A 141 1.41 -16.29 14.63
CA GLY A 141 2.58 -16.26 15.51
C GLY A 141 3.92 -16.06 14.76
N PRO A 142 5.06 -16.10 15.49
CA PRO A 142 6.37 -15.73 14.97
C PRO A 142 6.82 -16.47 13.71
N ALA A 143 6.55 -17.78 13.65
CA ALA A 143 7.10 -18.67 12.62
C ALA A 143 6.57 -18.42 11.19
N ARG A 144 5.41 -17.76 11.03
CA ARG A 144 4.75 -17.57 9.73
C ARG A 144 4.34 -16.14 9.42
N ARG A 145 4.95 -15.16 10.07
CA ARG A 145 4.66 -13.71 9.87
C ARG A 145 4.88 -13.27 8.44
N GLY A 146 5.95 -13.73 7.80
CA GLY A 146 6.24 -13.41 6.40
C GLY A 146 5.14 -13.89 5.45
N LEU A 147 4.67 -15.14 5.62
CA LEU A 147 3.54 -15.67 4.85
C LEU A 147 2.26 -14.86 5.09
N ALA A 148 1.96 -14.53 6.33
CA ALA A 148 0.76 -13.74 6.67
C ALA A 148 0.78 -12.35 6.03
N THR A 149 1.92 -11.68 6.06
CA THR A 149 2.12 -10.37 5.42
C THR A 149 2.05 -10.49 3.91
N GLY A 150 2.73 -11.48 3.31
CA GLY A 150 2.71 -11.71 1.87
C GLY A 150 1.30 -11.97 1.31
N LEU A 151 0.51 -12.81 1.98
CA LEU A 151 -0.88 -13.07 1.59
C LEU A 151 -1.77 -11.83 1.77
N ASN A 152 -1.50 -11.02 2.81
CA ASN A 152 -2.22 -9.74 2.98
C ASN A 152 -1.98 -8.81 1.80
N GLU A 153 -0.72 -8.56 1.48
CA GLU A 153 -0.33 -7.61 0.44
C GLU A 153 -0.77 -8.12 -0.94
N ALA A 154 -0.62 -9.42 -1.22
CA ALA A 154 -1.08 -10.03 -2.46
C ALA A 154 -2.58 -9.83 -2.67
N ALA A 155 -3.39 -10.10 -1.65
CA ALA A 155 -4.84 -9.92 -1.72
C ALA A 155 -5.23 -8.44 -1.93
N GLY A 156 -4.62 -7.54 -1.16
CA GLY A 156 -4.90 -6.11 -1.22
C GLY A 156 -4.56 -5.51 -2.59
N TYR A 157 -3.33 -5.71 -3.08
CA TYR A 157 -2.90 -5.11 -4.36
C TYR A 157 -3.53 -5.76 -5.59
N THR A 158 -3.82 -7.06 -5.55
CA THR A 158 -4.61 -7.71 -6.61
C THR A 158 -6.02 -7.09 -6.66
N ALA A 159 -6.64 -6.83 -5.52
CA ALA A 159 -7.95 -6.16 -5.47
C ALA A 159 -7.88 -4.71 -5.97
N VAL A 160 -6.83 -3.94 -5.62
CA VAL A 160 -6.59 -2.60 -6.18
C VAL A 160 -6.60 -2.65 -7.70
N GLY A 161 -5.82 -3.57 -8.29
CA GLY A 161 -5.70 -3.67 -9.74
C GLY A 161 -6.97 -4.15 -10.42
N THR A 162 -7.62 -5.16 -9.86
CA THR A 162 -8.89 -5.69 -10.40
C THR A 162 -9.96 -4.62 -10.39
N THR A 163 -10.06 -3.83 -9.31
CA THR A 163 -11.04 -2.75 -9.23
C THR A 163 -10.72 -1.61 -10.20
N ALA A 164 -9.44 -1.24 -10.37
CA ALA A 164 -9.04 -0.24 -11.35
C ALA A 164 -9.43 -0.65 -12.79
N LEU A 165 -9.27 -1.94 -13.12
CA LEU A 165 -9.73 -2.50 -14.40
C LEU A 165 -11.26 -2.40 -14.54
N ILE A 166 -12.01 -2.81 -13.51
CA ILE A 166 -13.47 -2.79 -13.50
C ILE A 166 -13.99 -1.34 -13.64
N THR A 167 -13.43 -0.40 -12.89
CA THR A 167 -13.87 1.01 -12.97
C THR A 167 -13.55 1.63 -14.33
N GLY A 168 -12.43 1.28 -14.95
CA GLY A 168 -12.13 1.70 -16.33
C GLY A 168 -13.14 1.18 -17.35
N TYR A 169 -13.56 -0.08 -17.22
CA TYR A 169 -14.61 -0.67 -18.06
C TYR A 169 -15.97 0.00 -17.82
N LEU A 170 -16.38 0.17 -16.57
CA LEU A 170 -17.65 0.82 -16.24
C LEU A 170 -17.67 2.28 -16.67
N ALA A 171 -16.54 2.99 -16.56
CA ALA A 171 -16.44 4.36 -17.04
C ALA A 171 -16.61 4.47 -18.56
N THR A 172 -16.26 3.43 -19.31
CA THR A 172 -16.50 3.36 -20.75
C THR A 172 -18.00 3.24 -21.06
N ALA A 173 -18.75 2.45 -20.25
CA ALA A 173 -20.15 2.17 -20.48
C ALA A 173 -21.10 3.25 -19.90
N TYR A 174 -20.74 3.81 -18.75
CA TYR A 174 -21.62 4.66 -17.93
C TYR A 174 -21.06 6.07 -17.65
N GLY A 175 -19.89 6.39 -18.20
CA GLY A 175 -19.18 7.64 -17.90
C GLY A 175 -18.37 7.59 -16.59
N LEU A 176 -17.60 8.66 -16.33
CA LEU A 176 -16.64 8.72 -15.21
C LEU A 176 -17.32 8.72 -13.84
N ARG A 177 -18.57 9.17 -13.74
CA ARG A 177 -19.40 9.23 -12.53
C ARG A 177 -20.88 9.01 -12.87
N PRO A 178 -21.73 8.56 -11.93
CA PRO A 178 -21.46 8.10 -10.57
C PRO A 178 -21.17 6.60 -10.50
N VAL A 179 -21.46 5.82 -11.56
CA VAL A 179 -21.54 4.35 -11.53
C VAL A 179 -20.22 3.67 -11.13
N PRO A 180 -19.06 4.05 -11.68
CA PRO A 180 -17.80 3.44 -11.28
C PRO A 180 -17.52 3.58 -9.76
N GLU A 181 -17.83 4.73 -9.19
CA GLU A 181 -17.54 5.06 -7.79
C GLU A 181 -18.49 4.33 -6.81
N LEU A 182 -19.72 4.00 -7.26
CA LEU A 182 -20.71 3.30 -6.43
C LEU A 182 -20.32 1.85 -6.09
N ILE A 183 -19.41 1.23 -6.83
CA ILE A 183 -18.83 -0.08 -6.44
C ILE A 183 -18.19 0.01 -5.05
N GLY A 184 -17.68 1.17 -4.66
CA GLY A 184 -17.12 1.40 -3.34
C GLY A 184 -18.10 1.14 -2.21
N VAL A 185 -19.40 1.34 -2.43
CA VAL A 185 -20.45 1.01 -1.45
C VAL A 185 -20.44 -0.48 -1.13
N VAL A 186 -20.25 -1.33 -2.14
CA VAL A 186 -20.16 -2.79 -1.95
C VAL A 186 -18.93 -3.13 -1.10
N PHE A 187 -17.77 -2.53 -1.39
CA PHE A 187 -16.56 -2.79 -0.61
C PHE A 187 -16.69 -2.30 0.83
N VAL A 188 -17.26 -1.12 1.05
CA VAL A 188 -17.46 -0.59 2.42
C VAL A 188 -18.46 -1.43 3.19
N ALA A 189 -19.61 -1.77 2.60
CA ALA A 189 -20.63 -2.59 3.25
C ALA A 189 -20.10 -3.99 3.58
N ALA A 190 -19.45 -4.66 2.62
CA ALA A 190 -18.87 -5.98 2.82
C ALA A 190 -17.71 -5.94 3.84
N GLY A 191 -16.78 -4.99 3.72
CA GLY A 191 -15.66 -4.83 4.61
C GLY A 191 -16.09 -4.56 6.06
N LEU A 192 -17.08 -3.69 6.25
CA LEU A 192 -17.67 -3.42 7.57
C LEU A 192 -18.38 -4.65 8.13
N ALA A 193 -19.28 -5.28 7.37
CA ALA A 193 -20.03 -6.46 7.80
C ALA A 193 -19.09 -7.61 8.21
N LEU A 194 -18.10 -7.91 7.38
CA LEU A 194 -17.09 -8.94 7.67
C LEU A 194 -16.26 -8.59 8.90
N SER A 195 -15.87 -7.31 9.06
CA SER A 195 -15.10 -6.85 10.21
C SER A 195 -15.88 -6.93 11.53
N LEU A 196 -17.20 -6.83 11.50
CA LEU A 196 -18.05 -7.06 12.67
C LEU A 196 -18.06 -8.53 13.11
N VAL A 197 -17.89 -9.48 12.16
CA VAL A 197 -17.80 -10.93 12.44
C VAL A 197 -16.39 -11.34 12.87
N VAL A 198 -15.35 -10.61 12.45
CA VAL A 198 -13.96 -10.86 12.85
C VAL A 198 -13.83 -10.87 14.38
N ARG A 199 -13.08 -11.85 14.92
CA ARG A 199 -12.75 -11.90 16.37
C ARG A 199 -11.51 -11.06 16.64
N ASP A 200 -11.47 -10.42 17.80
CA ASP A 200 -10.29 -9.68 18.27
C ASP A 200 -9.12 -10.63 18.55
N THR A 201 -7.89 -10.16 18.30
CA THR A 201 -6.67 -10.98 18.45
C THR A 201 -5.87 -10.67 19.72
N ALA A 202 -6.41 -9.89 20.66
CA ALA A 202 -5.70 -9.53 21.90
C ALA A 202 -5.27 -10.77 22.72
N ALA A 203 -6.11 -11.82 22.75
CA ALA A 203 -5.78 -13.05 23.45
C ALA A 203 -4.61 -13.83 22.78
N HIS A 204 -4.46 -13.74 21.45
CA HIS A 204 -3.32 -14.34 20.71
C HIS A 204 -2.02 -13.60 21.03
N VAL A 205 -2.08 -12.26 21.12
CA VAL A 205 -0.95 -11.43 21.55
C VAL A 205 -0.53 -11.74 22.97
N ALA A 206 -1.49 -11.85 23.90
CA ALA A 206 -1.20 -12.20 25.29
C ALA A 206 -0.54 -13.59 25.39
N LEU A 207 -1.00 -14.57 24.60
CA LEU A 207 -0.40 -15.90 24.53
C LEU A 207 1.04 -15.84 24.00
N GLU A 208 1.28 -15.08 22.93
CA GLU A 208 2.62 -14.91 22.37
C GLU A 208 3.59 -14.28 23.38
N LEU A 209 3.15 -13.22 24.08
CA LEU A 209 3.94 -12.56 25.12
C LEU A 209 4.28 -13.52 26.29
N ALA A 210 3.33 -14.36 26.70
CA ALA A 210 3.57 -15.35 27.76
C ALA A 210 4.58 -16.45 27.34
N GLN A 211 4.72 -16.70 26.05
CA GLN A 211 5.68 -17.68 25.50
C GLN A 211 7.05 -17.06 25.16
N HIS A 212 7.18 -15.74 25.28
CA HIS A 212 8.43 -15.05 24.92
C HIS A 212 9.47 -15.19 26.02
N THR A 213 10.60 -15.82 25.70
CA THR A 213 11.71 -16.09 26.65
C THR A 213 12.91 -15.15 26.46
N GLY A 214 12.79 -14.12 25.60
CA GLY A 214 13.87 -13.20 25.30
C GLY A 214 13.99 -12.04 26.30
N PRO A 215 15.14 -11.33 26.32
CA PRO A 215 15.33 -10.18 27.19
C PRO A 215 14.31 -9.06 26.84
N LEU A 216 13.75 -8.47 27.90
CA LEU A 216 12.93 -7.28 27.77
C LEU A 216 13.81 -6.11 27.32
N ALA A 217 13.35 -5.37 26.31
CA ALA A 217 14.07 -4.20 25.82
C ALA A 217 14.04 -3.07 26.85
N THR A 218 15.14 -2.32 26.95
CA THR A 218 15.19 -1.11 27.76
C THR A 218 14.46 0.04 27.08
N ASP A 219 13.76 0.89 27.84
CA ASP A 219 12.93 1.98 27.29
C ASP A 219 13.74 3.02 26.48
N GLU A 220 15.01 3.23 26.79
CA GLU A 220 15.87 4.23 26.12
C GLU A 220 16.20 3.87 24.65
N ASP A 221 16.35 2.58 24.35
CA ASP A 221 16.68 2.10 22.97
C ASP A 221 15.43 1.91 22.09
N THR A 222 14.25 1.83 22.68
CA THR A 222 13.00 1.48 22.01
C THR A 222 12.10 2.68 21.71
N GLY A 223 12.48 3.87 22.18
CA GLY A 223 11.68 5.10 21.99
C GLY A 223 11.45 5.40 20.51
N LEU A 224 10.19 5.72 20.15
CA LEU A 224 9.79 6.03 18.76
C LEU A 224 10.68 7.10 18.12
N LYS A 225 11.04 8.16 18.87
CA LYS A 225 11.90 9.26 18.39
C LYS A 225 13.32 8.76 18.06
N ALA A 226 13.92 7.96 18.93
CA ALA A 226 15.26 7.40 18.73
C ALA A 226 15.29 6.45 17.54
N THR A 227 14.30 5.54 17.45
CA THR A 227 14.17 4.60 16.34
C THR A 227 13.90 5.32 15.01
N PHE A 228 13.06 6.35 15.03
CA PHE A 228 12.78 7.17 13.84
C PHE A 228 14.07 7.86 13.34
N ALA A 229 14.83 8.48 14.22
CA ALA A 229 16.10 9.12 13.86
C ALA A 229 17.11 8.10 13.34
N ARG A 230 17.24 6.94 14.00
CA ARG A 230 18.12 5.84 13.59
C ARG A 230 17.76 5.31 12.20
N ALA A 231 16.51 4.97 11.96
CA ALA A 231 16.04 4.40 10.69
C ALA A 231 15.99 5.43 9.55
N SER A 232 15.87 6.71 9.86
CA SER A 232 15.79 7.77 8.84
C SER A 232 17.18 8.35 8.46
N TRP A 233 18.10 8.47 9.44
CA TRP A 233 19.31 9.27 9.25
C TRP A 233 20.61 8.58 9.64
N HIS A 234 20.66 7.84 10.74
CA HIS A 234 21.89 7.36 11.33
C HIS A 234 22.34 5.99 10.80
N ASP A 235 21.44 5.01 10.75
CA ASP A 235 21.77 3.71 10.20
C ASP A 235 21.73 3.73 8.67
N ARG A 236 22.82 3.33 8.05
CA ARG A 236 23.02 3.41 6.62
C ARG A 236 22.10 2.48 5.85
N SER A 237 21.93 1.25 6.32
CA SER A 237 21.09 0.26 5.67
C SER A 237 19.60 0.57 5.83
N LEU A 238 19.19 0.98 7.04
CA LEU A 238 17.80 1.36 7.32
C LEU A 238 17.40 2.63 6.55
N ARG A 239 18.29 3.62 6.48
CA ARG A 239 18.12 4.82 5.64
C ARG A 239 18.02 4.44 4.16
N GLY A 240 18.89 3.52 3.71
CA GLY A 240 18.84 2.99 2.34
C GLY A 240 17.54 2.32 2.00
N ALA A 241 17.00 1.50 2.91
CA ALA A 241 15.70 0.86 2.77
C ALA A 241 14.55 1.88 2.81
N SER A 242 14.60 2.86 3.71
CA SER A 242 13.56 3.90 3.85
C SER A 242 13.45 4.77 2.60
N GLN A 243 14.59 5.24 2.04
CA GLN A 243 14.57 6.02 0.79
C GLN A 243 14.11 5.18 -0.42
N ALA A 244 14.54 3.91 -0.53
CA ALA A 244 14.09 3.04 -1.61
C ALA A 244 12.57 2.75 -1.52
N GLY A 245 12.05 2.58 -0.31
CA GLY A 245 10.62 2.44 -0.06
C GLY A 245 9.83 3.70 -0.42
N LEU A 246 10.35 4.89 -0.07
CA LEU A 246 9.77 6.18 -0.44
C LEU A 246 9.68 6.31 -1.96
N VAL A 247 10.79 6.08 -2.69
CA VAL A 247 10.83 6.21 -4.15
C VAL A 247 9.97 5.14 -4.82
N ASN A 248 9.92 3.92 -4.30
CA ASN A 248 9.03 2.88 -4.82
C ASN A 248 7.56 3.30 -4.77
N ASN A 249 7.10 3.92 -3.66
CA ASN A 249 5.73 4.41 -3.55
C ASN A 249 5.52 5.79 -4.23
N LEU A 250 6.59 6.58 -4.39
CA LEU A 250 6.58 7.77 -5.24
C LEU A 250 6.21 7.38 -6.67
N ASN A 251 6.80 6.30 -7.20
CA ASN A 251 6.47 5.76 -8.51
C ASN A 251 4.98 5.38 -8.62
N ASP A 252 4.43 4.73 -7.60
CA ASP A 252 3.00 4.38 -7.60
C ASP A 252 2.11 5.64 -7.54
N GLY A 253 2.42 6.60 -6.64
CA GLY A 253 1.69 7.86 -6.53
C GLY A 253 1.74 8.69 -7.81
N LEU A 254 2.93 8.78 -8.44
CA LEU A 254 3.12 9.47 -9.72
C LEU A 254 2.30 8.80 -10.84
N THR A 255 2.42 7.48 -11.00
CA THR A 255 1.67 6.77 -12.05
C THR A 255 0.16 6.80 -11.82
N TRP A 256 -0.28 6.94 -10.58
CA TRP A 256 -1.70 7.08 -10.26
C TRP A 256 -2.30 8.33 -10.90
N GLY A 257 -1.59 9.47 -10.80
CA GLY A 257 -2.01 10.73 -11.41
C GLY A 257 -1.73 10.79 -12.92
N VAL A 258 -0.46 10.54 -13.30
CA VAL A 258 0.06 10.81 -14.65
C VAL A 258 -0.46 9.85 -15.71
N PHE A 259 -0.48 8.54 -15.46
CA PHE A 259 -0.79 7.57 -16.51
C PHE A 259 -2.20 7.69 -17.10
N PRO A 260 -3.27 7.90 -16.31
CA PRO A 260 -4.59 8.13 -16.89
C PRO A 260 -4.62 9.32 -17.85
N LEU A 261 -3.97 10.42 -17.49
CA LEU A 261 -3.91 11.62 -18.33
C LEU A 261 -3.04 11.37 -19.57
N LEU A 262 -1.80 10.92 -19.38
CA LEU A 262 -0.84 10.68 -20.44
C LEU A 262 -1.41 9.77 -21.55
N PHE A 263 -2.00 8.64 -21.16
CA PHE A 263 -2.49 7.67 -22.15
C PHE A 263 -3.81 8.07 -22.79
N THR A 264 -4.68 8.82 -22.10
CA THR A 264 -5.87 9.38 -22.74
C THR A 264 -5.55 10.50 -23.71
N ASP A 265 -4.54 11.33 -23.43
CA ASP A 265 -4.05 12.37 -24.35
C ASP A 265 -3.44 11.78 -25.62
N HIS A 266 -2.93 10.53 -25.55
CA HIS A 266 -2.45 9.77 -26.69
C HIS A 266 -3.51 8.82 -27.31
N GLY A 267 -4.80 9.09 -27.06
CA GLY A 267 -5.94 8.48 -27.73
C GLY A 267 -6.41 7.14 -27.15
N LEU A 268 -5.92 6.71 -25.99
CA LEU A 268 -6.47 5.50 -25.36
C LEU A 268 -7.84 5.75 -24.72
N GLY A 269 -8.74 4.82 -24.95
CA GLY A 269 -10.03 4.79 -24.26
C GLY A 269 -9.91 4.36 -22.80
N LEU A 270 -10.95 4.65 -22.00
CA LEU A 270 -10.99 4.42 -20.56
C LEU A 270 -10.75 2.94 -20.15
N ALA A 271 -11.26 2.00 -20.96
CA ALA A 271 -11.03 0.56 -20.70
C ALA A 271 -9.55 0.17 -20.84
N ALA A 272 -8.84 0.71 -21.83
CA ALA A 272 -7.41 0.47 -22.02
C ALA A 272 -6.59 1.12 -20.89
N VAL A 273 -6.95 2.31 -20.45
CA VAL A 273 -6.34 2.95 -19.30
C VAL A 273 -6.58 2.13 -18.02
N GLY A 274 -7.80 1.62 -17.83
CA GLY A 274 -8.15 0.72 -16.74
C GLY A 274 -7.31 -0.57 -16.76
N LEU A 275 -7.08 -1.16 -17.94
CA LEU A 275 -6.19 -2.31 -18.10
C LEU A 275 -4.76 -2.00 -17.63
N ILE A 276 -4.19 -0.89 -18.10
CA ILE A 276 -2.83 -0.46 -17.72
C ILE A 276 -2.75 -0.24 -16.20
N LYS A 277 -3.73 0.46 -15.63
CA LYS A 277 -3.78 0.78 -14.19
C LYS A 277 -4.06 -0.45 -13.32
N GLY A 278 -4.77 -1.43 -13.85
CA GLY A 278 -5.03 -2.69 -13.16
C GLY A 278 -3.85 -3.66 -13.21
N LEU A 279 -3.18 -3.75 -14.35
CA LEU A 279 -2.10 -4.71 -14.58
C LEU A 279 -0.91 -4.50 -13.64
N TYR A 280 -0.52 -3.25 -13.39
CA TYR A 280 0.57 -2.91 -12.49
C TYR A 280 0.39 -3.47 -11.06
N PRO A 281 -0.66 -3.14 -10.31
CA PRO A 281 -0.82 -3.66 -8.96
C PRO A 281 -1.19 -5.15 -8.90
N ILE A 282 -1.80 -5.74 -9.95
CA ILE A 282 -2.02 -7.19 -10.04
C ILE A 282 -0.69 -7.93 -10.11
N LEU A 283 0.21 -7.53 -11.01
CA LEU A 283 1.54 -8.14 -11.14
C LEU A 283 2.38 -7.91 -9.89
N TRP A 284 2.31 -6.73 -9.31
CA TRP A 284 2.92 -6.44 -8.02
C TRP A 284 2.39 -7.39 -6.93
N GLY A 285 1.07 -7.48 -6.76
CA GLY A 285 0.44 -8.32 -5.74
C GLY A 285 0.82 -9.80 -5.89
N LEU A 286 0.60 -10.36 -7.07
CA LEU A 286 0.88 -11.78 -7.34
C LEU A 286 2.38 -12.10 -7.29
N GLY A 287 3.22 -11.22 -7.82
CA GLY A 287 4.67 -11.42 -7.88
C GLY A 287 5.34 -11.49 -6.50
N GLN A 288 4.78 -10.83 -5.48
CA GLN A 288 5.35 -10.80 -4.14
C GLN A 288 5.46 -12.17 -3.48
N THR A 289 4.55 -13.08 -3.79
CA THR A 289 4.59 -14.45 -3.25
C THR A 289 5.84 -15.20 -3.69
N TYR A 290 6.29 -14.97 -4.92
CA TYR A 290 7.50 -15.58 -5.47
C TYR A 290 8.76 -14.81 -5.06
N THR A 291 8.79 -13.49 -5.22
CA THR A 291 9.97 -12.67 -4.99
C THR A 291 10.36 -12.57 -3.51
N GLY A 292 9.40 -12.68 -2.58
CA GLY A 292 9.68 -12.81 -1.16
C GLY A 292 10.54 -14.04 -0.86
N HIS A 293 10.15 -15.21 -1.40
CA HIS A 293 10.93 -16.43 -1.26
C HIS A 293 12.29 -16.37 -1.99
N LEU A 294 12.34 -15.76 -3.16
CA LEU A 294 13.57 -15.56 -3.90
C LEU A 294 14.55 -14.68 -3.12
N SER A 295 14.07 -13.66 -2.39
CA SER A 295 14.89 -12.78 -1.58
C SER A 295 15.60 -13.51 -0.43
N ASP A 296 15.00 -14.60 0.09
CA ASP A 296 15.64 -15.45 1.11
C ASP A 296 16.81 -16.25 0.53
N ARG A 297 16.80 -16.54 -0.77
CA ARG A 297 17.84 -17.37 -1.45
C ARG A 297 18.99 -16.54 -2.01
N ILE A 298 18.70 -15.43 -2.69
CA ILE A 298 19.72 -14.65 -3.41
C ILE A 298 20.13 -13.36 -2.68
N GLY A 299 19.47 -13.07 -1.55
CA GLY A 299 19.72 -11.86 -0.75
C GLY A 299 18.71 -10.75 -1.02
N ARG A 300 18.67 -9.77 -0.11
CA ARG A 300 17.72 -8.64 -0.15
C ARG A 300 18.15 -7.57 -1.16
N LYS A 301 19.42 -7.19 -1.07
CA LYS A 301 20.01 -6.09 -1.84
C LYS A 301 19.91 -6.28 -3.36
N PRO A 302 20.24 -7.44 -3.96
CA PRO A 302 20.10 -7.63 -5.41
C PRO A 302 18.66 -7.40 -5.88
N LEU A 303 17.65 -7.92 -5.17
CA LEU A 303 16.25 -7.74 -5.55
C LEU A 303 15.80 -6.28 -5.44
N ILE A 304 16.24 -5.55 -4.40
CA ILE A 304 15.95 -4.12 -4.27
C ILE A 304 16.56 -3.35 -5.45
N VAL A 305 17.85 -3.55 -5.71
CA VAL A 305 18.58 -2.80 -6.75
C VAL A 305 18.04 -3.11 -8.15
N TYR A 306 17.96 -4.38 -8.51
CA TYR A 306 17.47 -4.78 -9.84
C TYR A 306 15.98 -4.48 -10.03
N GLY A 307 15.17 -4.63 -8.97
CA GLY A 307 13.76 -4.27 -9.03
C GLY A 307 13.53 -2.78 -9.28
N MET A 308 14.33 -1.89 -8.66
CA MET A 308 14.28 -0.45 -8.94
C MET A 308 14.74 -0.15 -10.38
N LEU A 309 15.77 -0.82 -10.89
CA LEU A 309 16.21 -0.66 -12.28
C LEU A 309 15.14 -1.14 -13.27
N VAL A 310 14.48 -2.26 -12.98
CA VAL A 310 13.33 -2.76 -13.80
C VAL A 310 12.21 -1.74 -13.83
N GLN A 311 11.88 -1.08 -12.69
CA GLN A 311 10.90 -0.01 -12.69
C GLN A 311 11.35 1.20 -13.53
N ALA A 312 12.62 1.60 -13.42
CA ALA A 312 13.17 2.70 -14.25
C ALA A 312 13.03 2.40 -15.74
N VAL A 313 13.33 1.16 -16.17
CA VAL A 313 13.09 0.70 -17.54
C VAL A 313 11.60 0.79 -17.92
N GLY A 314 10.69 0.44 -17.00
CA GLY A 314 9.25 0.59 -17.20
C GLY A 314 8.84 2.03 -17.55
N PHE A 315 9.39 3.04 -16.87
CA PHE A 315 9.16 4.45 -17.21
C PHE A 315 9.75 4.84 -18.56
N VAL A 316 10.95 4.35 -18.89
CA VAL A 316 11.56 4.60 -20.21
C VAL A 316 10.69 4.01 -21.33
N LEU A 317 10.18 2.79 -21.16
CA LEU A 317 9.29 2.14 -22.13
C LEU A 317 7.97 2.88 -22.32
N ALA A 318 7.42 3.50 -21.25
CA ALA A 318 6.21 4.31 -21.34
C ALA A 318 6.35 5.44 -22.36
N LEU A 319 7.52 6.07 -22.46
CA LEU A 319 7.79 7.17 -23.40
C LEU A 319 8.35 6.68 -24.73
N ALA A 320 9.29 5.75 -24.71
CA ALA A 320 9.95 5.28 -25.93
C ALA A 320 8.96 4.64 -26.93
N LEU A 321 7.89 4.07 -26.43
CA LEU A 321 6.86 3.40 -27.24
C LEU A 321 5.56 4.21 -27.34
N LEU A 322 5.56 5.50 -27.01
CA LEU A 322 4.36 6.33 -26.94
C LEU A 322 3.63 6.46 -28.30
N GLY A 323 4.33 6.26 -29.41
CA GLY A 323 3.71 6.10 -30.73
C GLY A 323 2.80 4.87 -30.88
N ARG A 324 2.86 3.92 -29.92
CA ARG A 324 1.97 2.77 -29.76
C ARG A 324 1.46 2.74 -28.30
N PRO A 325 0.56 3.64 -27.91
CA PRO A 325 0.30 3.95 -26.51
C PRO A 325 -0.20 2.75 -25.69
N LEU A 326 -0.96 1.83 -26.28
CA LEU A 326 -1.37 0.61 -25.57
C LEU A 326 -0.16 -0.29 -25.24
N LEU A 327 0.75 -0.49 -26.20
CA LEU A 327 1.96 -1.27 -25.97
C LEU A 327 2.87 -0.60 -24.93
N ALA A 328 3.05 0.72 -25.02
CA ALA A 328 3.79 1.52 -24.06
C ALA A 328 3.24 1.35 -22.65
N GLY A 329 1.93 1.52 -22.47
CA GLY A 329 1.27 1.41 -21.18
C GLY A 329 1.32 -0.01 -20.60
N VAL A 330 1.06 -1.03 -21.41
CA VAL A 330 1.09 -2.44 -20.97
C VAL A 330 2.51 -2.85 -20.56
N LEU A 331 3.53 -2.58 -21.39
CA LEU A 331 4.91 -2.92 -21.04
C LEU A 331 5.39 -2.14 -19.80
N SER A 332 5.09 -0.85 -19.73
CA SER A 332 5.38 -0.06 -18.53
C SER A 332 4.74 -0.67 -17.28
N ALA A 333 3.46 -1.00 -17.33
CA ALA A 333 2.74 -1.61 -16.20
C ALA A 333 3.35 -2.96 -15.79
N VAL A 334 3.78 -3.79 -16.77
CA VAL A 334 4.44 -5.08 -16.49
C VAL A 334 5.78 -4.85 -15.79
N PHE A 335 6.63 -3.98 -16.31
CA PHE A 335 7.95 -3.72 -15.72
C PHE A 335 7.82 -3.05 -14.35
N LEU A 336 6.92 -2.09 -14.17
CA LEU A 336 6.64 -1.48 -12.88
C LEU A 336 6.11 -2.52 -11.87
N GLY A 337 5.18 -3.38 -12.27
CA GLY A 337 4.60 -4.41 -11.42
C GLY A 337 5.63 -5.45 -10.96
N ILE A 338 6.42 -5.98 -11.88
CA ILE A 338 7.49 -6.95 -11.58
C ILE A 338 8.57 -6.29 -10.72
N GLY A 339 9.04 -5.09 -11.09
CA GLY A 339 10.04 -4.37 -10.33
C GLY A 339 9.60 -4.07 -8.90
N THR A 340 8.35 -3.62 -8.70
CA THR A 340 7.79 -3.38 -7.37
C THR A 340 7.64 -4.67 -6.57
N ALA A 341 7.24 -5.77 -7.21
CA ALA A 341 7.17 -7.09 -6.57
C ALA A 341 8.55 -7.56 -6.08
N MET A 342 9.62 -7.26 -6.81
CA MET A 342 11.00 -7.56 -6.36
C MET A 342 11.42 -6.71 -5.17
N VAL A 343 11.10 -5.42 -5.20
CA VAL A 343 11.56 -4.43 -4.22
C VAL A 343 10.85 -4.56 -2.89
N TYR A 344 9.52 -4.65 -2.90
CA TYR A 344 8.70 -4.42 -1.72
C TYR A 344 8.94 -5.44 -0.58
N PRO A 345 8.85 -6.77 -0.80
CA PRO A 345 9.10 -7.75 0.27
C PRO A 345 10.56 -7.74 0.71
N ALA A 346 11.50 -7.49 -0.21
CA ALA A 346 12.92 -7.42 0.10
C ALA A 346 13.28 -6.23 1.00
N LEU A 347 12.60 -5.08 0.84
CA LEU A 347 12.78 -3.91 1.72
C LEU A 347 12.30 -4.21 3.15
N ILE A 348 11.12 -4.80 3.31
CA ILE A 348 10.59 -5.18 4.64
C ILE A 348 11.52 -6.15 5.33
N ALA A 349 12.01 -7.17 4.60
CA ALA A 349 12.97 -8.13 5.12
C ALA A 349 14.30 -7.45 5.49
N SER A 350 14.84 -6.59 4.63
CA SER A 350 16.07 -5.83 4.90
C SER A 350 15.97 -4.98 6.17
N VAL A 351 14.86 -4.27 6.37
CA VAL A 351 14.64 -3.50 7.61
C VAL A 351 14.59 -4.45 8.81
N SER A 352 13.93 -5.59 8.69
CA SER A 352 13.82 -6.58 9.77
C SER A 352 15.18 -7.20 10.12
N ASP A 353 16.04 -7.42 9.13
CA ASP A 353 17.36 -8.04 9.30
C ASP A 353 18.36 -7.06 9.97
N HIS A 354 18.22 -5.74 9.72
CA HIS A 354 19.08 -4.70 10.28
C HIS A 354 18.58 -4.13 11.62
N ALA A 355 17.32 -4.36 11.97
CA ALA A 355 16.75 -3.85 13.20
C ALA A 355 16.81 -4.89 14.33
N HIS A 356 17.38 -4.50 15.50
CA HIS A 356 17.37 -5.36 16.68
C HIS A 356 15.94 -5.76 17.07
N PRO A 357 15.67 -6.99 17.49
CA PRO A 357 14.33 -7.49 17.82
C PRO A 357 13.53 -6.55 18.74
N ALA A 358 14.19 -5.91 19.70
CA ALA A 358 13.57 -5.02 20.68
C ALA A 358 12.88 -3.80 20.08
N TRP A 359 13.40 -3.24 18.99
CA TRP A 359 12.85 -2.04 18.33
C TRP A 359 12.48 -2.26 16.85
N ARG A 360 12.50 -3.52 16.39
CA ARG A 360 12.16 -3.89 14.99
C ARG A 360 10.78 -3.41 14.57
N ALA A 361 9.79 -3.51 15.44
CA ALA A 361 8.43 -3.03 15.15
C ALA A 361 8.40 -1.52 14.89
N SER A 362 9.14 -0.73 15.67
CA SER A 362 9.27 0.72 15.49
C SER A 362 10.05 1.07 14.23
N ALA A 363 11.09 0.29 13.87
CA ALA A 363 11.84 0.46 12.63
C ALA A 363 10.96 0.20 11.40
N LEU A 364 10.16 -0.86 11.42
CA LEU A 364 9.18 -1.15 10.37
C LEU A 364 8.09 -0.07 10.28
N GLY A 365 7.67 0.48 11.41
CA GLY A 365 6.75 1.63 11.46
C GLY A 365 7.33 2.87 10.78
N THR A 366 8.60 3.19 11.07
CA THR A 366 9.33 4.31 10.44
C THR A 366 9.50 4.08 8.94
N TYR A 367 9.89 2.87 8.53
CA TYR A 367 9.97 2.51 7.11
C TYR A 367 8.61 2.69 6.40
N ARG A 368 7.51 2.22 7.01
CA ARG A 368 6.15 2.38 6.44
C ARG A 368 5.74 3.83 6.34
N PHE A 369 6.09 4.67 7.31
CA PHE A 369 5.86 6.11 7.23
C PHE A 369 6.54 6.70 5.99
N TRP A 370 7.84 6.47 5.80
CA TRP A 370 8.58 6.96 4.63
C TRP A 370 8.04 6.41 3.33
N ARG A 371 7.70 5.13 3.31
CA ARG A 371 7.08 4.49 2.15
C ARG A 371 5.76 5.17 1.78
N ASP A 372 4.87 5.37 2.74
CA ASP A 372 3.51 5.85 2.45
C ASP A 372 3.47 7.35 2.15
N ILE A 373 4.40 8.14 2.72
CA ILE A 373 4.59 9.54 2.31
C ILE A 373 5.06 9.64 0.85
N GLY A 374 5.61 8.56 0.29
CA GLY A 374 5.98 8.46 -1.11
C GLY A 374 4.82 8.75 -2.07
N TYR A 375 3.58 8.36 -1.73
CA TYR A 375 2.40 8.73 -2.52
C TYR A 375 2.25 10.25 -2.66
N ALA A 376 2.32 10.96 -1.54
CA ALA A 376 2.21 12.42 -1.54
C ALA A 376 3.39 13.07 -2.25
N ALA A 377 4.61 12.59 -2.00
CA ALA A 377 5.81 13.08 -2.65
C ALA A 377 5.75 12.86 -4.17
N GLY A 378 5.29 11.67 -4.60
CA GLY A 378 5.13 11.35 -6.01
C GLY A 378 4.12 12.25 -6.72
N ALA A 379 2.95 12.46 -6.10
CA ALA A 379 1.92 13.33 -6.65
C ALA A 379 2.36 14.80 -6.68
N LEU A 380 3.05 15.27 -5.62
CA LEU A 380 3.57 16.64 -5.56
C LEU A 380 4.62 16.88 -6.64
N VAL A 381 5.62 16.01 -6.72
CA VAL A 381 6.68 16.11 -7.74
C VAL A 381 6.07 16.01 -9.15
N ALA A 382 5.13 15.05 -9.33
CA ALA A 382 4.46 14.88 -10.62
C ALA A 382 3.66 16.13 -11.02
N GLY A 383 2.88 16.70 -10.11
CA GLY A 383 2.08 17.88 -10.39
C GLY A 383 2.92 19.10 -10.75
N ILE A 384 3.97 19.39 -9.95
CA ILE A 384 4.88 20.52 -10.23
C ILE A 384 5.58 20.36 -11.58
N LEU A 385 6.09 19.15 -11.86
CA LEU A 385 6.80 18.89 -13.12
C LEU A 385 5.87 18.88 -14.32
N ALA A 386 4.66 18.34 -14.16
CA ALA A 386 3.66 18.31 -15.23
C ALA A 386 3.19 19.71 -15.58
N ASP A 387 2.89 20.57 -14.61
CA ASP A 387 2.52 21.96 -14.83
C ASP A 387 3.64 22.79 -15.49
N ALA A 388 4.91 22.53 -15.11
CA ALA A 388 6.03 23.31 -15.61
C ALA A 388 6.59 22.82 -16.94
N PHE A 389 6.61 21.49 -17.18
CA PHE A 389 7.34 20.86 -18.26
C PHE A 389 6.53 19.77 -19.00
N GLY A 390 5.29 19.52 -18.58
CA GLY A 390 4.39 18.52 -19.14
C GLY A 390 4.58 17.09 -18.60
N LEU A 391 3.63 16.22 -18.92
CA LEU A 391 3.56 14.83 -18.41
C LEU A 391 4.79 13.98 -18.80
N ASN A 392 5.35 14.20 -19.99
CA ASN A 392 6.54 13.45 -20.44
C ASN A 392 7.76 13.72 -19.56
N ALA A 393 8.00 14.99 -19.20
CA ALA A 393 9.11 15.36 -18.32
C ALA A 393 8.96 14.74 -16.93
N THR A 394 7.74 14.61 -16.45
CA THR A 394 7.41 13.94 -15.20
C THR A 394 7.81 12.46 -15.21
N VAL A 395 7.51 11.76 -16.31
CA VAL A 395 7.90 10.34 -16.47
C VAL A 395 9.43 10.17 -16.57
N ILE A 396 10.12 11.09 -17.25
CA ILE A 396 11.60 11.10 -17.29
C ILE A 396 12.18 11.28 -15.88
N ALA A 397 11.64 12.25 -15.12
CA ALA A 397 12.09 12.47 -13.75
C ALA A 397 11.87 11.23 -12.86
N ALA A 398 10.74 10.53 -13.01
CA ALA A 398 10.49 9.27 -12.31
C ALA A 398 11.53 8.19 -12.65
N ALA A 399 11.88 8.03 -13.94
CA ALA A 399 12.91 7.09 -14.37
C ALA A 399 14.27 7.42 -13.72
N VAL A 400 14.68 8.69 -13.75
CA VAL A 400 15.94 9.16 -13.18
C VAL A 400 15.98 8.99 -11.66
N LEU A 401 14.92 9.41 -10.95
CA LEU A 401 14.82 9.26 -9.50
C LEU A 401 14.87 7.80 -9.07
N THR A 402 14.20 6.92 -9.84
CA THR A 402 14.16 5.48 -9.55
C THR A 402 15.52 4.83 -9.79
N ALA A 403 16.21 5.18 -10.86
CA ALA A 403 17.58 4.71 -11.14
C ALA A 403 18.58 5.23 -10.08
N ALA A 404 18.47 6.51 -9.69
CA ALA A 404 19.28 7.08 -8.62
C ALA A 404 19.02 6.37 -7.28
N SER A 405 17.76 6.06 -6.96
CA SER A 405 17.40 5.28 -5.78
C SER A 405 18.02 3.88 -5.79
N ALA A 406 18.06 3.21 -6.94
CA ALA A 406 18.76 1.93 -7.10
C ALA A 406 20.25 2.06 -6.76
N PHE A 407 20.91 3.12 -7.25
CA PHE A 407 22.32 3.41 -6.95
C PHE A 407 22.55 3.63 -5.45
N PHE A 408 21.71 4.44 -4.78
CA PHE A 408 21.83 4.66 -3.33
C PHE A 408 21.53 3.38 -2.54
N ALA A 409 20.53 2.57 -2.95
CA ALA A 409 20.28 1.28 -2.33
C ALA A 409 21.51 0.35 -2.47
N ALA A 410 22.11 0.29 -3.65
CA ALA A 410 23.33 -0.49 -3.89
C ALA A 410 24.51 -0.02 -3.01
N ARG A 411 24.60 1.27 -2.71
CA ARG A 411 25.70 1.87 -1.94
C ARG A 411 25.48 1.81 -0.44
N TRP A 412 24.25 1.87 0.04
CA TRP A 412 23.92 2.03 1.45
C TRP A 412 23.45 0.73 2.12
N ILE A 413 22.70 -0.12 1.42
CA ILE A 413 22.23 -1.39 1.99
C ILE A 413 23.40 -2.39 2.01
N THR A 414 23.67 -2.94 3.18
CA THR A 414 24.60 -4.05 3.35
C THR A 414 23.83 -5.38 3.33
N GLU A 415 24.45 -6.42 2.75
CA GLU A 415 23.85 -7.75 2.75
C GLU A 415 24.25 -8.47 4.04
N HIS A 416 23.29 -8.86 4.86
CA HIS A 416 23.53 -9.83 5.92
C HIS A 416 23.44 -11.22 5.28
N ARG A 417 24.58 -11.85 5.05
CA ARG A 417 24.61 -13.28 4.78
C ARG A 417 24.44 -13.99 6.12
N ALA A 418 23.33 -14.70 6.30
CA ALA A 418 23.13 -15.63 7.41
C ALA A 418 24.13 -16.77 7.37
#